data_d338c032ca591188a8b1c18dbb4418d3
#
_entry.id   d338c032ca591188a8b1c18dbb4418d3
#
_cell.length_a   1.000
_cell.length_b   1.000
_cell.length_c   1.000
_cell.angle_alpha   90.00
_cell.angle_beta   90.00
_cell.angle_gamma   90.00
#
_symmetry.space_group_name_H-M   'P 1'
#
loop_
_entity.id
_entity.type
_entity.pdbx_description
1 polymer ?
#
loop_
_entity_poly.entity_id
_entity_poly.type
_entity_poly.pdbx_seq_one_letter_code
_entity_poly.pdbx_strand_id
1 'polypeptide(L)'
;MNRLASLALLLSFTGCVGSAPPPIPLKPVRFLLINDVYIADTTEGGRGGLARVATIRKRLADQGPVVFVLAGDALSPSVLSKYYRGRQMVEAFNAAKLDYATFGNHEFDLELDTLVARIAESRFKWVSSNCTRAGGSPIPKVVPWDTVRVSGHKVGLFGLTLEGSYPPEVRCIDPDSAARRVVDVLSTEGADLIVGLTHQTAQADRDLLAREPRIDLILGGHEHEALDSTVSGRHIVKADANAESAQFVTLWGGKGSWRQAVGLVPINAGLPRDTAVARVVAEWQDSLRRKLGPVRTVGSTTIPLDPATSVSRRSESLLGNLVTDAVRTETGADVALINSGTLRLEKVIPSGPITNHDLEELFPFGDQTRVVTFPLTGARLRRVLEHGVSAGVLGTGGFLQVSGLSFTFDPARPSGNRLVGDVRRGGRAIAPGDSIRVAFGVYPACRGGDGYQLPEASAACAQQASAPRAVDLLMRYISGSLGGRIETPKNSRVVQAGHTNPG
;
A
#
# COMPACT_ATOMS: atom_id res chain seq x y z
N MET A 1 56.86 -87.92 -31.01
CA MET A 1 56.46 -87.38 -29.66
C MET A 1 56.04 -85.94 -29.87
N ASN A 2 54.76 -85.79 -30.12
CA ASN A 2 54.16 -84.43 -30.41
C ASN A 2 53.42 -83.96 -29.19
N ARG A 3 53.74 -82.80 -28.68
CA ARG A 3 52.99 -82.08 -27.70
C ARG A 3 52.20 -80.91 -28.43
N LEU A 4 50.88 -81.08 -28.45
CA LEU A 4 49.93 -80.07 -28.84
C LEU A 4 49.76 -79.06 -27.67
N ALA A 5 50.05 -77.80 -27.98
CA ALA A 5 49.75 -76.67 -27.08
C ALA A 5 48.43 -76.10 -27.49
N SER A 6 47.39 -76.13 -26.60
CA SER A 6 46.10 -75.48 -26.79
C SER A 6 46.21 -74.02 -26.35
N LEU A 7 45.96 -73.13 -27.27
CA LEU A 7 45.89 -71.69 -27.01
C LEU A 7 44.44 -71.32 -26.67
N ALA A 8 44.19 -70.95 -25.45
CA ALA A 8 42.88 -70.46 -24.99
C ALA A 8 42.80 -68.95 -25.26
N LEU A 9 41.89 -68.56 -26.17
CA LEU A 9 41.61 -67.15 -26.50
C LEU A 9 40.62 -66.58 -25.47
N LEU A 10 41.09 -65.73 -24.57
CA LEU A 10 40.25 -64.97 -23.61
C LEU A 10 39.70 -63.73 -24.37
N LEU A 11 38.40 -63.75 -24.70
CA LEU A 11 37.65 -62.61 -25.21
C LEU A 11 37.27 -61.74 -24.00
N SER A 12 37.97 -60.62 -23.81
CA SER A 12 37.62 -59.55 -22.89
C SER A 12 36.46 -58.71 -23.46
N PHE A 13 35.25 -58.89 -22.98
CA PHE A 13 34.16 -57.95 -23.23
C PHE A 13 34.39 -56.67 -22.41
N THR A 14 34.96 -55.64 -22.97
CA THR A 14 34.92 -54.27 -22.44
C THR A 14 33.52 -53.70 -22.71
N GLY A 15 32.61 -53.82 -21.73
CA GLY A 15 31.33 -53.13 -21.76
C GLY A 15 31.58 -51.61 -21.72
N CYS A 16 31.26 -50.91 -22.76
CA CYS A 16 31.12 -49.46 -22.75
C CYS A 16 29.94 -49.10 -21.81
N VAL A 17 30.26 -48.74 -20.58
CA VAL A 17 29.30 -48.05 -19.72
C VAL A 17 29.08 -46.67 -20.35
N GLY A 18 28.03 -46.59 -21.16
CA GLY A 18 27.58 -45.28 -21.69
C GLY A 18 27.28 -44.37 -20.52
N SER A 19 28.10 -43.34 -20.29
CA SER A 19 27.77 -42.27 -19.36
C SER A 19 26.44 -41.65 -19.80
N ALA A 20 25.44 -41.66 -18.89
CA ALA A 20 24.20 -40.94 -19.15
C ALA A 20 24.54 -39.49 -19.56
N PRO A 21 23.85 -38.93 -20.57
CA PRO A 21 24.09 -37.55 -20.94
C PRO A 21 23.91 -36.66 -19.70
N PRO A 22 24.77 -35.63 -19.53
CA PRO A 22 24.64 -34.72 -18.41
C PRO A 22 23.21 -34.15 -18.39
N PRO A 23 22.58 -34.04 -17.22
CA PRO A 23 21.23 -33.53 -17.12
C PRO A 23 21.19 -32.13 -17.77
N ILE A 24 20.23 -31.92 -18.68
CA ILE A 24 20.01 -30.62 -19.32
C ILE A 24 19.79 -29.60 -18.18
N PRO A 25 20.61 -28.55 -18.07
CA PRO A 25 20.45 -27.58 -17.00
C PRO A 25 19.06 -26.95 -17.09
N LEU A 26 18.28 -27.01 -16.03
CA LEU A 26 16.95 -26.42 -15.98
C LEU A 26 17.07 -24.92 -16.27
N LYS A 27 16.17 -24.41 -17.09
CA LYS A 27 16.11 -22.96 -17.39
C LYS A 27 15.77 -22.20 -16.11
N PRO A 28 16.24 -20.94 -15.95
CA PRO A 28 16.00 -20.17 -14.74
C PRO A 28 14.51 -19.90 -14.51
N VAL A 29 14.12 -19.82 -13.25
CA VAL A 29 12.84 -19.25 -12.81
C VAL A 29 12.99 -17.74 -12.74
N ARG A 30 12.02 -17.00 -13.29
CA ARG A 30 12.07 -15.54 -13.36
C ARG A 30 10.79 -14.93 -12.84
N PHE A 31 10.94 -13.84 -12.08
CA PHE A 31 9.83 -13.03 -11.58
C PHE A 31 9.99 -11.58 -12.01
N LEU A 32 8.87 -10.94 -12.33
CA LEU A 32 8.75 -9.50 -12.44
C LEU A 32 7.79 -9.05 -11.34
N LEU A 33 8.26 -8.20 -10.43
CA LEU A 33 7.50 -7.70 -9.28
C LEU A 33 7.19 -6.23 -9.45
N ILE A 34 5.94 -5.87 -9.14
CA ILE A 34 5.49 -4.53 -8.79
C ILE A 34 4.68 -4.59 -7.48
N ASN A 35 4.56 -3.48 -6.78
CA ASN A 35 3.79 -3.36 -5.54
C ASN A 35 3.26 -1.94 -5.39
N ASP A 36 2.23 -1.75 -4.54
CA ASP A 36 1.72 -0.41 -4.19
C ASP A 36 1.39 0.44 -5.42
N VAL A 37 0.61 -0.10 -6.35
CA VAL A 37 0.30 0.55 -7.63
C VAL A 37 -1.08 1.17 -7.58
N TYR A 38 -1.18 2.40 -7.13
CA TYR A 38 -2.42 3.17 -7.02
C TYR A 38 -2.80 3.90 -8.31
N ILE A 39 -1.79 4.18 -9.14
CA ILE A 39 -1.89 4.92 -10.41
C ILE A 39 -1.43 4.01 -11.55
N ALA A 40 -2.35 3.68 -12.46
CA ALA A 40 -2.04 2.85 -13.64
C ALA A 40 -1.33 3.64 -14.75
N ASP A 41 -1.51 4.96 -14.80
CA ASP A 41 -0.81 5.86 -15.72
C ASP A 41 0.55 6.31 -15.13
N THR A 42 1.20 7.24 -15.77
CA THR A 42 2.46 7.81 -15.30
C THR A 42 2.26 8.77 -14.14
N THR A 43 3.21 8.81 -13.23
CA THR A 43 3.33 9.79 -12.16
C THR A 43 4.05 11.05 -12.64
N GLU A 44 4.25 12.00 -11.73
CA GLU A 44 4.97 13.24 -12.02
C GLU A 44 6.36 12.98 -12.62
N GLY A 45 6.76 13.82 -13.57
CA GLY A 45 8.03 13.61 -14.31
C GLY A 45 7.99 12.48 -15.32
N GLY A 46 6.81 11.89 -15.59
CA GLY A 46 6.64 10.84 -16.57
C GLY A 46 7.22 9.49 -16.15
N ARG A 47 7.38 9.26 -14.84
CA ARG A 47 7.81 7.97 -14.27
C ARG A 47 6.64 6.99 -14.19
N GLY A 48 6.92 5.71 -14.00
CA GLY A 48 5.90 4.69 -13.79
C GLY A 48 5.06 4.35 -15.03
N GLY A 49 3.90 3.76 -14.76
CA GLY A 49 2.87 3.41 -15.73
C GLY A 49 2.85 1.95 -16.15
N LEU A 50 1.72 1.28 -15.92
CA LEU A 50 1.52 -0.15 -16.23
C LEU A 50 1.74 -0.50 -17.70
N ALA A 51 1.49 0.44 -18.63
CA ALA A 51 1.74 0.22 -20.05
C ALA A 51 3.22 0.00 -20.36
N ARG A 52 4.14 0.61 -19.61
CA ARG A 52 5.58 0.38 -19.75
C ARG A 52 6.03 -0.90 -19.07
N VAL A 53 5.48 -1.20 -17.89
CA VAL A 53 5.70 -2.49 -17.22
C VAL A 53 5.29 -3.65 -18.12
N ALA A 54 4.14 -3.55 -18.78
CA ALA A 54 3.68 -4.56 -19.73
C ALA A 54 4.65 -4.75 -20.91
N THR A 55 5.29 -3.68 -21.39
CA THR A 55 6.34 -3.78 -22.42
C THR A 55 7.56 -4.55 -21.89
N ILE A 56 7.99 -4.29 -20.64
CA ILE A 56 9.09 -5.04 -20.03
C ILE A 56 8.71 -6.50 -19.87
N ARG A 57 7.52 -6.79 -19.30
CA ARG A 57 7.02 -8.16 -19.17
C ARG A 57 7.06 -8.91 -20.51
N LYS A 58 6.60 -8.27 -21.59
CA LYS A 58 6.61 -8.86 -22.92
C LYS A 58 8.02 -9.19 -23.40
N ARG A 59 8.97 -8.24 -23.29
CA ARG A 59 10.38 -8.46 -23.63
C ARG A 59 11.03 -9.59 -22.84
N LEU A 60 10.68 -9.72 -21.55
CA LEU A 60 11.15 -10.82 -20.70
C LEU A 60 10.53 -12.15 -21.13
N ALA A 61 9.24 -12.16 -21.47
CA ALA A 61 8.54 -13.35 -21.96
C ALA A 61 9.09 -13.86 -23.30
N ASP A 62 9.56 -12.99 -24.17
CA ASP A 62 10.24 -13.35 -25.43
C ASP A 62 11.56 -14.12 -25.16
N GLN A 63 12.19 -13.91 -23.99
CA GLN A 63 13.41 -14.59 -23.55
C GLN A 63 13.15 -15.88 -22.77
N GLY A 64 11.90 -16.20 -22.46
CA GLY A 64 11.46 -17.38 -21.72
C GLY A 64 10.43 -17.08 -20.63
N PRO A 65 9.97 -18.12 -19.89
CA PRO A 65 8.94 -17.95 -18.87
C PRO A 65 9.31 -16.89 -17.83
N VAL A 66 8.33 -16.03 -17.50
CA VAL A 66 8.40 -15.03 -16.42
C VAL A 66 7.06 -15.01 -15.71
N VAL A 67 7.07 -15.02 -14.39
CA VAL A 67 5.88 -14.86 -13.53
C VAL A 67 5.79 -13.40 -13.14
N PHE A 68 4.72 -12.73 -13.53
CA PHE A 68 4.48 -11.32 -13.20
C PHE A 68 3.57 -11.22 -11.99
N VAL A 69 4.03 -10.57 -10.93
CA VAL A 69 3.36 -10.53 -9.63
C VAL A 69 3.15 -9.12 -9.09
N LEU A 70 2.09 -8.95 -8.32
CA LEU A 70 1.76 -7.75 -7.56
C LEU A 70 1.76 -8.09 -6.07
N ALA A 71 2.61 -7.42 -5.29
CA ALA A 71 2.69 -7.60 -3.85
C ALA A 71 1.78 -6.62 -3.08
N GLY A 72 0.50 -6.59 -3.43
CA GLY A 72 -0.55 -5.85 -2.73
C GLY A 72 -0.63 -4.36 -3.04
N ASP A 73 -1.69 -3.75 -2.50
CA ASP A 73 -2.05 -2.33 -2.56
C ASP A 73 -2.17 -1.78 -3.99
N ALA A 74 -3.33 -2.01 -4.59
CA ALA A 74 -3.59 -1.51 -5.93
C ALA A 74 -5.04 -1.10 -6.21
N LEU A 75 -6.01 -1.67 -5.49
CA LEU A 75 -7.42 -1.37 -5.75
C LEU A 75 -7.86 -0.05 -5.14
N SER A 76 -7.18 0.42 -4.10
CA SER A 76 -7.36 1.67 -3.36
C SER A 76 -6.01 2.09 -2.77
N PRO A 77 -5.80 3.40 -2.42
CA PRO A 77 -6.63 4.54 -2.78
C PRO A 77 -6.19 5.22 -4.09
N SER A 78 -7.12 5.77 -4.83
CA SER A 78 -6.86 6.75 -5.88
C SER A 78 -8.15 7.49 -6.24
N VAL A 79 -8.05 8.60 -6.97
CA VAL A 79 -9.27 9.30 -7.43
C VAL A 79 -10.10 8.41 -8.35
N LEU A 80 -9.46 7.63 -9.21
CA LEU A 80 -10.15 6.62 -10.03
C LEU A 80 -10.83 5.56 -9.15
N SER A 81 -10.14 5.03 -8.14
CA SER A 81 -10.70 4.04 -7.22
C SER A 81 -11.87 4.58 -6.39
N LYS A 82 -11.82 5.85 -6.00
CA LYS A 82 -12.91 6.57 -5.33
C LYS A 82 -14.23 6.46 -6.10
N TYR A 83 -14.19 6.58 -7.44
CA TYR A 83 -15.37 6.55 -8.29
C TYR A 83 -15.68 5.19 -8.91
N TYR A 84 -14.64 4.40 -9.21
CA TYR A 84 -14.77 3.14 -9.95
C TYR A 84 -14.40 1.91 -9.13
N ARG A 85 -14.10 2.10 -7.84
CA ARG A 85 -13.99 1.03 -6.84
C ARG A 85 -12.98 -0.06 -7.24
N GLY A 86 -11.82 0.34 -7.75
CA GLY A 86 -10.72 -0.56 -8.12
C GLY A 86 -10.88 -1.27 -9.48
N ARG A 87 -12.03 -1.12 -10.17
CA ARG A 87 -12.26 -1.79 -11.46
C ARG A 87 -11.24 -1.41 -12.52
N GLN A 88 -10.88 -0.13 -12.58
CA GLN A 88 -9.88 0.39 -13.51
C GLN A 88 -8.51 -0.30 -13.35
N MET A 89 -8.13 -0.65 -12.13
CA MET A 89 -6.87 -1.35 -11.86
C MET A 89 -6.94 -2.80 -12.31
N VAL A 90 -8.03 -3.50 -12.00
CA VAL A 90 -8.24 -4.87 -12.46
C VAL A 90 -8.20 -4.97 -13.99
N GLU A 91 -8.85 -4.05 -14.71
CA GLU A 91 -8.83 -4.05 -16.18
C GLU A 91 -7.44 -3.75 -16.73
N ALA A 92 -6.68 -2.82 -16.11
CA ALA A 92 -5.30 -2.52 -16.50
C ALA A 92 -4.36 -3.72 -16.24
N PHE A 93 -4.46 -4.39 -15.08
CA PHE A 93 -3.69 -5.60 -14.78
C PHE A 93 -4.06 -6.78 -15.68
N ASN A 94 -5.33 -6.95 -15.99
CA ASN A 94 -5.77 -7.96 -16.96
C ASN A 94 -5.14 -7.72 -18.35
N ALA A 95 -5.09 -6.46 -18.79
CA ALA A 95 -4.46 -6.07 -20.05
C ALA A 95 -2.94 -6.27 -20.00
N ALA A 96 -2.30 -5.95 -18.86
CA ALA A 96 -0.85 -6.15 -18.63
C ALA A 96 -0.47 -7.62 -18.44
N LYS A 97 -1.45 -8.52 -18.35
CA LYS A 97 -1.28 -9.97 -18.12
C LYS A 97 -0.51 -10.26 -16.84
N LEU A 98 -0.98 -9.68 -15.73
CA LEU A 98 -0.57 -10.07 -14.40
C LEU A 98 -0.87 -11.57 -14.19
N ASP A 99 -0.02 -12.29 -13.46
CA ASP A 99 -0.21 -13.72 -13.18
C ASP A 99 -0.75 -13.94 -11.76
N TYR A 100 -0.18 -13.24 -10.76
CA TYR A 100 -0.56 -13.36 -9.35
C TYR A 100 -0.59 -12.01 -8.63
N ALA A 101 -1.49 -11.89 -7.66
CA ALA A 101 -1.53 -10.80 -6.70
C ALA A 101 -1.75 -11.32 -5.28
N THR A 102 -1.22 -10.62 -4.29
CA THR A 102 -1.65 -10.75 -2.89
C THR A 102 -2.40 -9.51 -2.45
N PHE A 103 -3.06 -9.56 -1.29
CA PHE A 103 -3.66 -8.38 -0.70
C PHE A 103 -2.61 -7.55 0.04
N GLY A 104 -2.68 -6.23 -0.12
CA GLY A 104 -2.19 -5.30 0.86
C GLY A 104 -3.31 -4.88 1.82
N ASN A 105 -3.05 -3.89 2.66
CA ASN A 105 -4.08 -3.38 3.58
C ASN A 105 -5.14 -2.56 2.85
N HIS A 106 -4.80 -1.91 1.75
CA HIS A 106 -5.70 -1.04 1.01
C HIS A 106 -6.68 -1.77 0.07
N GLU A 107 -6.54 -3.06 -0.19
CA GLU A 107 -7.61 -3.84 -0.80
C GLU A 107 -8.85 -3.87 0.10
N PHE A 108 -8.67 -3.80 1.42
CA PHE A 108 -9.74 -3.79 2.42
C PHE A 108 -10.33 -2.40 2.72
N ASP A 109 -9.91 -1.35 2.03
CA ASP A 109 -10.63 -0.07 1.98
C ASP A 109 -11.98 -0.21 1.28
N LEU A 110 -12.08 -1.17 0.38
CA LEU A 110 -13.31 -1.52 -0.31
C LEU A 110 -14.20 -2.38 0.59
N GLU A 111 -15.51 -2.17 0.51
CA GLU A 111 -16.47 -3.10 1.12
C GLU A 111 -16.25 -4.52 0.55
N LEU A 112 -16.39 -5.53 1.38
CA LEU A 112 -16.05 -6.93 1.02
C LEU A 112 -16.75 -7.40 -0.26
N ASP A 113 -18.02 -7.05 -0.47
CA ASP A 113 -18.75 -7.43 -1.70
C ASP A 113 -18.16 -6.78 -2.95
N THR A 114 -17.68 -5.54 -2.82
CA THR A 114 -16.97 -4.85 -3.90
C THR A 114 -15.62 -5.50 -4.18
N LEU A 115 -14.85 -5.83 -3.15
CA LEU A 115 -13.59 -6.57 -3.30
C LEU A 115 -13.82 -7.92 -3.98
N VAL A 116 -14.83 -8.68 -3.55
CA VAL A 116 -15.21 -9.96 -4.18
C VAL A 116 -15.57 -9.77 -5.67
N ALA A 117 -16.26 -8.70 -6.02
CA ALA A 117 -16.55 -8.38 -7.42
C ALA A 117 -15.26 -8.08 -8.22
N ARG A 118 -14.30 -7.33 -7.64
CA ARG A 118 -12.99 -7.06 -8.28
C ARG A 118 -12.19 -8.34 -8.49
N ILE A 119 -12.15 -9.21 -7.48
CA ILE A 119 -11.52 -10.54 -7.57
C ILE A 119 -12.18 -11.38 -8.68
N ALA A 120 -13.51 -11.33 -8.78
CA ALA A 120 -14.25 -12.07 -9.81
C ALA A 120 -13.96 -11.60 -11.25
N GLU A 121 -13.65 -10.32 -11.44
CA GLU A 121 -13.28 -9.70 -12.72
C GLU A 121 -11.79 -9.92 -13.08
N SER A 122 -10.97 -10.33 -12.11
CA SER A 122 -9.53 -10.58 -12.31
C SER A 122 -9.30 -11.83 -13.17
N ARG A 123 -8.38 -11.74 -14.13
CA ARG A 123 -7.90 -12.88 -14.94
C ARG A 123 -6.63 -13.49 -14.37
N PHE A 124 -6.05 -12.88 -13.34
CA PHE A 124 -4.93 -13.36 -12.54
C PHE A 124 -5.44 -13.98 -11.25
N LYS A 125 -4.59 -14.74 -10.57
CA LYS A 125 -4.94 -15.39 -9.30
C LYS A 125 -4.62 -14.49 -8.11
N TRP A 126 -5.56 -14.42 -7.18
CA TRP A 126 -5.34 -13.83 -5.86
C TRP A 126 -4.91 -14.90 -4.88
N VAL A 127 -3.81 -14.64 -4.15
CA VAL A 127 -3.24 -15.56 -3.16
C VAL A 127 -3.22 -14.85 -1.80
N SER A 128 -3.84 -15.44 -0.78
CA SER A 128 -3.80 -14.92 0.60
C SER A 128 -3.90 -16.06 1.59
N SER A 129 -2.86 -16.25 2.40
CA SER A 129 -2.75 -17.34 3.35
C SER A 129 -3.27 -16.98 4.73
N ASN A 130 -3.36 -15.69 5.05
CA ASN A 130 -3.71 -15.23 6.39
C ASN A 130 -5.02 -14.45 6.48
N CYS A 131 -5.59 -13.95 5.35
CA CYS A 131 -6.83 -13.19 5.37
C CYS A 131 -8.01 -14.00 4.85
N THR A 132 -9.12 -13.99 5.59
CA THR A 132 -10.36 -14.71 5.33
C THR A 132 -11.57 -13.80 5.61
N ARG A 133 -12.77 -14.26 5.36
CA ARG A 133 -13.97 -13.67 5.95
C ARG A 133 -13.95 -13.83 7.47
N ALA A 134 -14.66 -12.97 8.20
CA ALA A 134 -14.70 -12.96 9.67
C ALA A 134 -15.00 -14.35 10.27
N GLY A 135 -15.87 -15.14 9.64
CA GLY A 135 -16.20 -16.51 10.04
C GLY A 135 -15.15 -17.57 9.68
N GLY A 136 -13.97 -17.17 9.16
CA GLY A 136 -12.88 -18.09 8.78
C GLY A 136 -13.06 -18.76 7.42
N SER A 137 -14.18 -18.51 6.70
CA SER A 137 -14.36 -19.02 5.35
C SER A 137 -13.49 -18.25 4.35
N PRO A 138 -12.99 -18.89 3.29
CA PRO A 138 -12.19 -18.22 2.26
C PRO A 138 -12.96 -17.06 1.59
N ILE A 139 -12.24 -16.02 1.20
CA ILE A 139 -12.76 -15.01 0.28
C ILE A 139 -12.93 -15.69 -1.09
N PRO A 140 -14.08 -15.54 -1.79
CA PRO A 140 -14.35 -16.23 -3.05
C PRO A 140 -13.25 -16.01 -4.09
N LYS A 141 -12.82 -17.08 -4.77
CA LYS A 141 -11.75 -17.10 -5.79
C LYS A 141 -10.35 -16.70 -5.28
N VAL A 142 -10.15 -16.56 -3.98
CA VAL A 142 -8.83 -16.41 -3.38
C VAL A 142 -8.35 -17.78 -2.90
N VAL A 143 -7.11 -18.11 -3.24
CA VAL A 143 -6.48 -19.36 -2.78
C VAL A 143 -5.46 -19.09 -1.69
N PRO A 144 -5.31 -19.94 -0.69
CA PRO A 144 -4.32 -19.72 0.37
C PRO A 144 -2.87 -19.93 -0.11
N TRP A 145 -2.67 -20.75 -1.13
CA TRP A 145 -1.42 -20.97 -1.86
C TRP A 145 -1.72 -21.49 -3.26
N ASP A 146 -0.74 -21.45 -4.12
CA ASP A 146 -0.82 -22.09 -5.44
C ASP A 146 0.52 -22.72 -5.82
N THR A 147 0.50 -23.64 -6.76
CA THR A 147 1.69 -24.19 -7.36
C THR A 147 1.66 -24.05 -8.87
N VAL A 148 2.77 -23.61 -9.46
CA VAL A 148 2.90 -23.41 -10.89
C VAL A 148 4.21 -24.02 -11.39
N ARG A 149 4.21 -24.63 -12.59
CA ARG A 149 5.43 -25.07 -13.24
C ARG A 149 6.05 -23.97 -14.07
N VAL A 150 7.27 -23.59 -13.71
CA VAL A 150 8.06 -22.57 -14.42
C VAL A 150 9.41 -23.16 -14.77
N SER A 151 9.76 -23.21 -16.05
CA SER A 151 11.05 -23.73 -16.52
C SER A 151 11.36 -25.16 -16.06
N GLY A 152 10.34 -25.97 -15.80
CA GLY A 152 10.47 -27.35 -15.30
C GLY A 152 10.39 -27.48 -13.79
N HIS A 153 10.58 -26.41 -13.01
CA HIS A 153 10.48 -26.39 -11.54
C HIS A 153 9.03 -26.25 -11.07
N LYS A 154 8.70 -26.91 -9.97
CA LYS A 154 7.45 -26.68 -9.22
C LYS A 154 7.65 -25.52 -8.25
N VAL A 155 7.08 -24.37 -8.56
CA VAL A 155 7.13 -23.16 -7.73
C VAL A 155 5.89 -23.10 -6.86
N GLY A 156 6.06 -23.03 -5.56
CA GLY A 156 5.00 -22.77 -4.59
C GLY A 156 4.93 -21.28 -4.28
N LEU A 157 3.73 -20.73 -4.34
CA LEU A 157 3.43 -19.31 -4.08
C LEU A 157 2.44 -19.20 -2.91
N PHE A 158 2.68 -18.31 -1.98
CA PHE A 158 1.77 -17.98 -0.90
C PHE A 158 1.70 -16.46 -0.69
N GLY A 159 0.60 -15.96 -0.07
CA GLY A 159 0.37 -14.53 0.10
C GLY A 159 0.19 -14.15 1.57
N LEU A 160 0.81 -13.06 2.03
CA LEU A 160 0.65 -12.52 3.37
C LEU A 160 0.34 -11.04 3.35
N THR A 161 -0.60 -10.65 4.19
CA THR A 161 -0.94 -9.25 4.47
C THR A 161 -0.57 -8.94 5.91
N LEU A 162 -0.02 -7.75 6.17
CA LEU A 162 0.39 -7.30 7.50
C LEU A 162 -0.75 -7.37 8.53
N GLU A 163 -0.40 -7.39 9.80
CA GLU A 163 -1.35 -7.19 10.89
C GLU A 163 -1.91 -5.77 10.87
N GLY A 164 -3.20 -5.62 11.15
CA GLY A 164 -3.84 -4.31 11.15
C GLY A 164 -5.30 -4.37 11.56
N SER A 165 -5.93 -3.19 11.60
CA SER A 165 -7.37 -3.07 11.78
C SER A 165 -8.06 -3.16 10.43
N TYR A 166 -8.82 -4.23 10.23
CA TYR A 166 -9.58 -4.50 9.01
C TYR A 166 -11.08 -4.34 9.27
N PRO A 167 -11.91 -4.18 8.21
CA PRO A 167 -13.37 -4.20 8.37
C PRO A 167 -13.84 -5.45 9.10
N PRO A 168 -14.95 -5.36 9.87
CA PRO A 168 -15.44 -6.47 10.70
C PRO A 168 -15.80 -7.74 9.90
N GLU A 169 -15.99 -7.64 8.59
CA GLU A 169 -16.25 -8.75 7.69
C GLU A 169 -14.98 -9.53 7.30
N VAL A 170 -13.79 -8.98 7.60
CA VAL A 170 -12.48 -9.55 7.25
C VAL A 170 -11.72 -9.92 8.51
N ARG A 171 -11.06 -11.05 8.50
CA ARG A 171 -10.15 -11.50 9.56
C ARG A 171 -8.82 -11.88 8.95
N CYS A 172 -7.76 -11.15 9.30
CA CYS A 172 -6.39 -11.56 9.03
C CYS A 172 -5.78 -12.11 10.32
N ILE A 173 -5.22 -13.30 10.26
CA ILE A 173 -4.52 -13.94 11.38
C ILE A 173 -3.02 -13.64 11.29
N ASP A 174 -2.30 -13.94 12.36
CA ASP A 174 -0.85 -13.77 12.43
C ASP A 174 -0.14 -14.33 11.18
N PRO A 175 0.60 -13.48 10.44
CA PRO A 175 1.23 -13.85 9.18
C PRO A 175 2.25 -14.98 9.33
N ASP A 176 3.04 -14.99 10.41
CA ASP A 176 4.07 -16.01 10.65
C ASP A 176 3.46 -17.40 10.83
N SER A 177 2.37 -17.48 11.59
CA SER A 177 1.64 -18.75 11.80
C SER A 177 1.01 -19.25 10.50
N ALA A 178 0.50 -18.33 9.66
CA ALA A 178 -0.06 -18.68 8.37
C ALA A 178 1.03 -19.18 7.42
N ALA A 179 2.17 -18.47 7.36
CA ALA A 179 3.31 -18.85 6.52
C ALA A 179 3.81 -20.25 6.84
N ARG A 180 4.06 -20.56 8.13
CA ARG A 180 4.53 -21.90 8.54
C ARG A 180 3.62 -23.01 8.04
N ARG A 181 2.29 -22.87 8.24
CA ARG A 181 1.31 -23.88 7.78
C ARG A 181 1.36 -24.08 6.27
N VAL A 182 1.45 -23.01 5.51
CA VAL A 182 1.46 -23.10 4.04
C VAL A 182 2.80 -23.64 3.52
N VAL A 183 3.91 -23.26 4.13
CA VAL A 183 5.24 -23.80 3.80
C VAL A 183 5.31 -25.29 4.06
N ASP A 184 4.69 -25.80 5.15
CA ASP A 184 4.57 -27.24 5.41
C ASP A 184 3.82 -27.95 4.27
N VAL A 185 2.71 -27.40 3.82
CA VAL A 185 1.94 -27.97 2.70
C VAL A 185 2.76 -27.95 1.40
N LEU A 186 3.31 -26.80 1.02
CA LEU A 186 4.09 -26.67 -0.21
C LEU A 186 5.32 -27.59 -0.24
N SER A 187 5.98 -27.75 0.93
CA SER A 187 7.11 -28.68 1.07
C SER A 187 6.67 -30.14 0.89
N THR A 188 5.52 -30.50 1.47
CA THR A 188 4.93 -31.86 1.35
C THR A 188 4.47 -32.13 -0.08
N GLU A 189 3.93 -31.15 -0.75
CA GLU A 189 3.54 -31.23 -2.17
C GLU A 189 4.76 -31.30 -3.10
N GLY A 190 5.97 -31.15 -2.58
CA GLY A 190 7.21 -31.24 -3.35
C GLY A 190 7.52 -30.00 -4.18
N ALA A 191 7.25 -28.81 -3.65
CA ALA A 191 7.72 -27.58 -4.27
C ALA A 191 9.27 -27.58 -4.33
N ASP A 192 9.81 -27.17 -5.48
CA ASP A 192 11.24 -27.00 -5.67
C ASP A 192 11.71 -25.62 -5.20
N LEU A 193 10.83 -24.61 -5.30
CA LEU A 193 11.05 -23.23 -4.93
C LEU A 193 9.80 -22.74 -4.17
N ILE A 194 9.97 -22.11 -3.00
CA ILE A 194 8.89 -21.52 -2.21
C ILE A 194 9.06 -19.99 -2.16
N VAL A 195 8.07 -19.27 -2.64
CA VAL A 195 8.10 -17.81 -2.78
C VAL A 195 6.93 -17.18 -2.02
N GLY A 196 7.24 -16.27 -1.09
CA GLY A 196 6.25 -15.43 -0.43
C GLY A 196 5.95 -14.17 -1.22
N LEU A 197 4.67 -13.93 -1.52
CA LEU A 197 4.16 -12.62 -1.94
C LEU A 197 3.67 -11.91 -0.69
N THR A 198 4.43 -10.92 -0.19
CA THR A 198 4.13 -10.30 1.11
C THR A 198 3.78 -8.83 0.98
N HIS A 199 2.82 -8.39 1.78
CA HIS A 199 2.56 -6.97 1.98
C HIS A 199 2.70 -6.68 3.47
N GLN A 200 3.95 -6.56 3.93
CA GLN A 200 4.34 -6.38 5.32
C GLN A 200 5.49 -5.38 5.41
N THR A 201 5.84 -4.98 6.65
CA THR A 201 7.06 -4.18 6.85
C THR A 201 8.31 -4.99 6.48
N ALA A 202 9.35 -4.32 6.00
CA ALA A 202 10.62 -4.95 5.66
C ALA A 202 11.24 -5.68 6.88
N GLN A 203 10.97 -5.22 8.10
CA GLN A 203 11.42 -5.90 9.31
C GLN A 203 10.65 -7.22 9.52
N ALA A 204 9.33 -7.24 9.34
CA ALA A 204 8.53 -8.45 9.44
C ALA A 204 8.95 -9.50 8.39
N ASP A 205 9.25 -9.07 7.18
CA ASP A 205 9.76 -9.95 6.11
C ASP A 205 11.14 -10.55 6.48
N ARG A 206 12.04 -9.75 7.06
CA ARG A 206 13.35 -10.26 7.57
C ARG A 206 13.17 -11.29 8.67
N ASP A 207 12.29 -11.00 9.62
CA ASP A 207 12.01 -11.89 10.74
C ASP A 207 11.37 -13.19 10.27
N LEU A 208 10.47 -13.13 9.28
CA LEU A 208 9.86 -14.30 8.66
C LEU A 208 10.93 -15.20 7.99
N LEU A 209 11.80 -14.62 7.14
CA LEU A 209 12.88 -15.39 6.51
C LEU A 209 13.83 -16.01 7.53
N ALA A 210 14.13 -15.28 8.62
CA ALA A 210 15.00 -15.81 9.66
C ALA A 210 14.38 -17.04 10.35
N ARG A 211 13.07 -17.02 10.61
CA ARG A 211 12.33 -18.08 11.31
C ARG A 211 11.93 -19.25 10.42
N GLU A 212 11.73 -19.01 9.11
CA GLU A 212 11.30 -20.05 8.16
C GLU A 212 12.35 -20.23 7.02
N PRO A 213 13.36 -21.08 7.24
CA PRO A 213 14.45 -21.25 6.27
C PRO A 213 14.05 -21.91 4.95
N ARG A 214 12.86 -22.49 4.86
CA ARG A 214 12.35 -23.13 3.64
C ARG A 214 11.75 -22.14 2.63
N ILE A 215 11.56 -20.88 3.02
CA ILE A 215 11.19 -19.82 2.08
C ILE A 215 12.45 -19.39 1.34
N ASP A 216 12.45 -19.49 0.02
CA ASP A 216 13.62 -19.19 -0.83
C ASP A 216 13.69 -17.73 -1.22
N LEU A 217 12.54 -17.03 -1.36
CA LEU A 217 12.44 -15.66 -1.85
C LEU A 217 11.20 -14.98 -1.27
N ILE A 218 11.32 -13.71 -0.90
CA ILE A 218 10.18 -12.82 -0.64
C ILE A 218 10.11 -11.74 -1.73
N LEU A 219 8.93 -11.61 -2.33
CA LEU A 219 8.52 -10.56 -3.25
C LEU A 219 7.49 -9.69 -2.53
N GLY A 220 7.93 -8.52 -2.03
CA GLY A 220 7.17 -7.74 -1.04
C GLY A 220 6.69 -6.38 -1.53
N GLY A 221 5.88 -5.70 -0.69
CA GLY A 221 5.37 -4.34 -0.85
C GLY A 221 5.31 -3.59 0.49
N HIS A 222 4.51 -2.51 0.56
CA HIS A 222 4.18 -1.71 1.73
C HIS A 222 5.04 -0.47 1.97
N GLU A 223 6.36 -0.50 1.80
CA GLU A 223 7.23 0.64 2.08
C GLU A 223 7.18 1.75 1.03
N HIS A 224 6.66 1.50 -0.16
CA HIS A 224 6.64 2.40 -1.32
C HIS A 224 8.04 2.73 -1.89
N GLU A 225 9.10 2.20 -1.32
CA GLU A 225 10.48 2.41 -1.75
C GLU A 225 11.13 1.08 -2.16
N ALA A 226 11.98 1.13 -3.17
CA ALA A 226 12.69 -0.06 -3.63
C ALA A 226 13.65 -0.60 -2.55
N LEU A 227 13.59 -1.90 -2.35
CA LEU A 227 14.43 -2.62 -1.39
C LEU A 227 15.00 -3.89 -2.03
N ASP A 228 16.26 -4.17 -1.78
CA ASP A 228 16.89 -5.48 -1.92
C ASP A 228 17.69 -5.76 -0.64
N SER A 229 17.24 -6.72 0.14
CA SER A 229 17.83 -7.10 1.42
C SER A 229 17.95 -8.62 1.48
N THR A 230 18.94 -9.14 2.21
CA THR A 230 19.18 -10.58 2.31
C THR A 230 19.19 -11.07 3.74
N VAL A 231 18.63 -12.28 3.94
CA VAL A 231 18.73 -13.05 5.18
C VAL A 231 19.26 -14.44 4.83
N SER A 232 20.45 -14.76 5.31
CA SER A 232 21.11 -16.05 5.02
C SER A 232 21.19 -16.36 3.50
N GLY A 233 21.48 -15.33 2.69
CA GLY A 233 21.62 -15.45 1.23
C GLY A 233 20.31 -15.54 0.44
N ARG A 234 19.15 -15.38 1.09
CA ARG A 234 17.82 -15.32 0.46
C ARG A 234 17.34 -13.89 0.41
N HIS A 235 16.80 -13.47 -0.72
CA HIS A 235 16.41 -12.09 -0.95
C HIS A 235 14.99 -11.77 -0.48
N ILE A 236 14.83 -10.52 -0.01
CA ILE A 236 13.58 -9.79 0.15
C ILE A 236 13.67 -8.63 -0.79
N VAL A 237 12.79 -8.55 -1.77
CA VAL A 237 12.81 -7.49 -2.77
C VAL A 237 11.47 -6.78 -2.84
N LYS A 238 11.51 -5.45 -2.94
CA LYS A 238 10.34 -4.55 -3.11
C LYS A 238 10.67 -3.54 -4.20
N ALA A 239 9.67 -3.09 -4.94
CA ALA A 239 9.79 -2.05 -5.95
C ALA A 239 9.33 -0.69 -5.39
N ASP A 240 9.62 0.40 -6.09
CA ASP A 240 9.00 1.69 -5.81
C ASP A 240 7.52 1.66 -6.13
N ALA A 241 6.72 2.39 -5.36
CA ALA A 241 5.28 2.49 -5.56
C ALA A 241 4.92 3.02 -6.96
N ASN A 242 3.64 2.90 -7.33
CA ASN A 242 3.07 3.37 -8.59
C ASN A 242 3.81 2.85 -9.85
N ALA A 243 4.46 1.70 -9.71
CA ALA A 243 5.27 1.11 -10.76
C ALA A 243 6.34 2.10 -11.31
N GLU A 244 6.90 2.97 -10.47
CA GLU A 244 8.02 3.83 -10.85
C GLU A 244 9.29 3.03 -11.07
N SER A 245 9.37 1.87 -10.45
CA SER A 245 10.30 0.81 -10.79
C SER A 245 9.61 -0.56 -10.77
N ALA A 246 10.30 -1.59 -11.26
CA ALA A 246 9.94 -2.99 -11.11
C ALA A 246 11.18 -3.78 -10.71
N GLN A 247 11.02 -4.82 -9.88
CA GLN A 247 12.10 -5.75 -9.58
C GLN A 247 12.04 -6.93 -10.53
N PHE A 248 13.20 -7.27 -11.08
CA PHE A 248 13.37 -8.47 -11.88
C PHE A 248 14.28 -9.44 -11.16
N VAL A 249 13.74 -10.60 -10.80
CA VAL A 249 14.47 -11.64 -10.06
C VAL A 249 14.65 -12.87 -10.95
N THR A 250 15.87 -13.37 -11.00
CA THR A 250 16.21 -14.60 -11.71
C THR A 250 16.84 -15.59 -10.75
N LEU A 251 16.33 -16.82 -10.73
CA LEU A 251 16.84 -17.89 -9.89
C LEU A 251 17.34 -19.06 -10.76
N TRP A 252 18.53 -19.52 -10.44
CA TRP A 252 19.16 -20.70 -11.05
C TRP A 252 19.47 -21.74 -10.00
N GLY A 253 19.23 -23.00 -10.29
CA GLY A 253 19.53 -24.10 -9.39
C GLY A 253 18.38 -25.07 -9.23
N GLY A 254 18.15 -25.53 -8.03
CA GLY A 254 17.11 -26.48 -7.69
C GLY A 254 16.90 -26.51 -6.18
N LYS A 255 16.02 -27.38 -5.70
CA LYS A 255 15.59 -27.49 -4.33
C LYS A 255 16.76 -27.43 -3.35
N GLY A 256 16.70 -26.44 -2.42
CA GLY A 256 17.71 -26.23 -1.37
C GLY A 256 19.01 -25.56 -1.84
N SER A 257 19.13 -25.16 -3.12
CA SER A 257 20.34 -24.51 -3.64
C SER A 257 20.00 -23.56 -4.80
N TRP A 258 19.41 -22.41 -4.46
CA TRP A 258 19.08 -21.37 -5.43
C TRP A 258 20.10 -20.24 -5.42
N ARG A 259 20.68 -19.95 -6.59
CA ARG A 259 21.43 -18.71 -6.82
C ARG A 259 20.46 -17.68 -7.34
N GLN A 260 20.51 -16.47 -6.80
CA GLN A 260 19.58 -15.40 -7.12
C GLN A 260 20.32 -14.19 -7.69
N ALA A 261 19.74 -13.55 -8.69
CA ALA A 261 20.13 -12.24 -9.15
C ALA A 261 18.92 -11.34 -9.17
N VAL A 262 19.09 -10.16 -8.60
CA VAL A 262 18.05 -9.14 -8.46
C VAL A 262 18.46 -7.92 -9.27
N GLY A 263 17.53 -7.32 -9.96
CA GLY A 263 17.75 -6.09 -10.72
C GLY A 263 16.55 -5.15 -10.63
N LEU A 264 16.81 -3.93 -10.18
CA LEU A 264 15.82 -2.85 -10.21
C LEU A 264 15.75 -2.27 -11.61
N VAL A 265 14.56 -2.21 -12.18
CA VAL A 265 14.29 -1.67 -13.52
C VAL A 265 13.50 -0.36 -13.36
N PRO A 266 14.12 0.81 -13.51
CA PRO A 266 13.41 2.08 -13.50
C PRO A 266 12.42 2.18 -14.66
N ILE A 267 11.18 2.56 -14.36
CA ILE A 267 10.11 2.75 -15.35
C ILE A 267 10.01 4.23 -15.68
N ASN A 268 10.49 4.64 -16.83
CA ASN A 268 10.58 6.04 -17.23
C ASN A 268 10.13 6.29 -18.67
N ALA A 269 10.14 7.55 -19.08
CA ALA A 269 9.66 8.00 -20.38
C ALA A 269 10.40 7.38 -21.59
N GLY A 270 11.61 6.88 -21.40
CA GLY A 270 12.38 6.19 -22.46
C GLY A 270 11.85 4.81 -22.84
N LEU A 271 10.96 4.23 -22.02
CA LEU A 271 10.35 2.94 -22.29
C LEU A 271 9.09 3.11 -23.15
N PRO A 272 8.92 2.32 -24.23
CA PRO A 272 7.71 2.32 -25.03
C PRO A 272 6.52 1.82 -24.20
N ARG A 273 5.32 2.32 -24.51
CA ARG A 273 4.06 1.93 -23.88
C ARG A 273 3.40 0.79 -24.65
N ASP A 274 3.02 -0.28 -23.99
CA ASP A 274 2.16 -1.31 -24.58
C ASP A 274 0.80 -0.69 -24.96
N THR A 275 0.39 -0.86 -26.22
CA THR A 275 -0.78 -0.18 -26.77
C THR A 275 -2.10 -0.65 -26.17
N ALA A 276 -2.20 -1.94 -25.78
CA ALA A 276 -3.41 -2.50 -25.20
C ALA A 276 -3.65 -1.94 -23.79
N VAL A 277 -2.60 -1.92 -22.96
CA VAL A 277 -2.67 -1.35 -21.62
C VAL A 277 -2.87 0.16 -21.67
N ALA A 278 -2.14 0.88 -22.56
CA ALA A 278 -2.27 2.32 -22.71
C ALA A 278 -3.69 2.74 -23.08
N ARG A 279 -4.38 1.96 -23.94
CA ARG A 279 -5.77 2.21 -24.31
C ARG A 279 -6.70 2.08 -23.10
N VAL A 280 -6.59 1.00 -22.32
CA VAL A 280 -7.41 0.78 -21.12
C VAL A 280 -7.22 1.93 -20.13
N VAL A 281 -5.97 2.33 -19.88
CA VAL A 281 -5.65 3.45 -18.99
C VAL A 281 -6.28 4.75 -19.48
N ALA A 282 -6.17 5.05 -20.79
CA ALA A 282 -6.75 6.26 -21.38
C ALA A 282 -8.29 6.28 -21.28
N GLU A 283 -8.97 5.16 -21.54
CA GLU A 283 -10.44 5.04 -21.42
C GLU A 283 -10.93 5.35 -19.99
N TRP A 284 -10.18 4.90 -18.97
CA TRP A 284 -10.49 5.19 -17.57
C TRP A 284 -10.19 6.65 -17.19
N GLN A 285 -9.10 7.22 -17.70
CA GLN A 285 -8.81 8.65 -17.53
C GLN A 285 -9.89 9.54 -18.17
N ASP A 286 -10.36 9.16 -19.37
CA ASP A 286 -11.48 9.86 -20.02
C ASP A 286 -12.78 9.74 -19.19
N SER A 287 -13.02 8.57 -18.62
CA SER A 287 -14.18 8.35 -17.74
C SER A 287 -14.11 9.21 -16.48
N LEU A 288 -12.92 9.36 -15.90
CA LEU A 288 -12.71 10.25 -14.75
C LEU A 288 -12.95 11.72 -15.14
N ARG A 289 -12.38 12.17 -16.27
CA ARG A 289 -12.62 13.54 -16.76
C ARG A 289 -14.10 13.84 -16.94
N ARG A 290 -14.85 12.91 -17.50
CA ARG A 290 -16.33 13.05 -17.62
C ARG A 290 -17.01 13.11 -16.25
N LYS A 291 -16.54 12.30 -15.29
CA LYS A 291 -17.11 12.23 -13.93
C LYS A 291 -16.85 13.50 -13.12
N LEU A 292 -15.65 14.07 -13.20
CA LEU A 292 -15.27 15.30 -12.49
C LEU A 292 -15.85 16.56 -13.15
N GLY A 293 -16.23 16.46 -14.43
CA GLY A 293 -16.71 17.61 -15.21
C GLY A 293 -15.58 18.57 -15.58
N PRO A 294 -15.92 19.79 -16.01
CA PRO A 294 -14.93 20.76 -16.47
C PRO A 294 -13.98 21.21 -15.34
N VAL A 295 -12.73 21.41 -15.70
CA VAL A 295 -11.74 22.00 -14.79
C VAL A 295 -12.15 23.45 -14.50
N ARG A 296 -12.20 23.80 -13.22
CA ARG A 296 -12.54 25.13 -12.74
C ARG A 296 -11.51 25.57 -11.70
N THR A 297 -11.03 26.79 -11.81
CA THR A 297 -10.21 27.40 -10.77
C THR A 297 -11.07 27.66 -9.53
N VAL A 298 -10.65 27.13 -8.39
CA VAL A 298 -11.30 27.32 -7.08
C VAL A 298 -10.65 28.48 -6.33
N GLY A 299 -9.36 28.70 -6.57
CA GLY A 299 -8.57 29.76 -5.96
C GLY A 299 -7.13 29.70 -6.43
N SER A 300 -6.24 30.34 -5.69
CA SER A 300 -4.80 30.35 -5.95
C SER A 300 -4.00 30.26 -4.65
N THR A 301 -2.79 29.73 -4.74
CA THR A 301 -1.83 29.70 -3.62
C THR A 301 -0.58 30.48 -3.98
N THR A 302 -0.02 31.20 -3.01
CA THR A 302 1.25 31.92 -3.17
C THR A 302 2.48 31.03 -2.89
N ILE A 303 2.25 29.84 -2.33
CA ILE A 303 3.28 28.87 -1.95
C ILE A 303 2.90 27.49 -2.46
N PRO A 304 3.86 26.60 -2.75
CA PRO A 304 3.54 25.24 -3.09
C PRO A 304 2.81 24.53 -1.92
N LEU A 305 1.80 23.74 -2.23
CA LEU A 305 1.16 22.86 -1.26
C LEU A 305 1.78 21.48 -1.39
N ASP A 306 2.71 21.20 -0.48
CA ASP A 306 3.43 19.92 -0.43
C ASP A 306 2.68 18.94 0.47
N PRO A 307 2.27 17.80 -0.05
CA PRO A 307 1.61 16.74 0.72
C PRO A 307 2.60 15.86 1.50
N ALA A 308 3.89 16.19 1.54
CA ALA A 308 4.96 15.35 2.10
C ALA A 308 4.50 14.52 3.31
N THR A 309 4.23 13.24 3.09
CA THR A 309 3.73 12.33 4.13
C THR A 309 4.73 12.12 5.25
N SER A 310 6.02 12.21 4.95
CA SER A 310 7.11 12.19 5.93
C SER A 310 7.00 13.32 6.97
N VAL A 311 6.49 14.48 6.57
CA VAL A 311 6.25 15.64 7.46
C VAL A 311 4.89 15.53 8.12
N SER A 312 3.82 15.41 7.32
CA SER A 312 2.43 15.47 7.82
C SER A 312 2.06 14.36 8.80
N ARG A 313 2.77 13.22 8.78
CA ARG A 313 2.57 12.12 9.72
C ARG A 313 3.32 12.25 11.04
N ARG A 314 4.17 13.26 11.19
CA ARG A 314 5.01 13.47 12.38
C ARG A 314 4.87 14.85 12.99
N SER A 315 4.42 15.81 12.21
CA SER A 315 4.34 17.21 12.61
C SER A 315 3.18 17.92 11.90
N GLU A 316 2.93 19.14 12.31
CA GLU A 316 2.04 20.06 11.66
C GLU A 316 2.48 20.29 10.20
N SER A 317 1.52 20.29 9.28
CA SER A 317 1.76 20.59 7.87
C SER A 317 0.86 21.73 7.40
N LEU A 318 1.36 22.52 6.44
CA LEU A 318 0.62 23.61 5.85
C LEU A 318 -0.71 23.15 5.22
N LEU A 319 -0.64 22.03 4.48
CA LEU A 319 -1.81 21.44 3.86
C LEU A 319 -2.80 20.90 4.92
N GLY A 320 -2.28 20.28 5.99
CA GLY A 320 -3.08 19.83 7.12
C GLY A 320 -3.80 20.98 7.82
N ASN A 321 -3.12 22.13 7.99
CA ASN A 321 -3.70 23.33 8.56
C ASN A 321 -4.81 23.89 7.67
N LEU A 322 -4.58 24.01 6.38
CA LEU A 322 -5.57 24.49 5.40
C LEU A 322 -6.85 23.63 5.44
N VAL A 323 -6.69 22.30 5.40
CA VAL A 323 -7.82 21.37 5.43
C VAL A 323 -8.57 21.42 6.76
N THR A 324 -7.86 21.44 7.88
CA THR A 324 -8.51 21.49 9.20
C THR A 324 -9.17 22.83 9.47
N ASP A 325 -8.63 23.95 8.97
CA ASP A 325 -9.30 25.24 9.03
C ASP A 325 -10.59 25.26 8.21
N ALA A 326 -10.56 24.72 7.01
CA ALA A 326 -11.76 24.56 6.19
C ALA A 326 -12.83 23.74 6.88
N VAL A 327 -12.44 22.57 7.41
CA VAL A 327 -13.36 21.69 8.16
C VAL A 327 -13.95 22.41 9.37
N ARG A 328 -13.12 23.05 10.19
CA ARG A 328 -13.60 23.78 11.37
C ARG A 328 -14.54 24.90 11.02
N THR A 329 -14.17 25.73 10.07
CA THR A 329 -14.95 26.93 9.68
C THR A 329 -16.28 26.55 9.05
N GLU A 330 -16.26 25.63 8.07
CA GLU A 330 -17.46 25.25 7.30
C GLU A 330 -18.44 24.36 8.08
N THR A 331 -17.99 23.69 9.15
CA THR A 331 -18.88 22.93 10.04
C THR A 331 -19.33 23.69 11.26
N GLY A 332 -18.73 24.86 11.54
CA GLY A 332 -18.97 25.64 12.75
C GLY A 332 -18.53 24.93 14.03
N ALA A 333 -17.60 23.99 13.93
CA ALA A 333 -17.05 23.28 15.09
C ALA A 333 -16.07 24.17 15.87
N ASP A 334 -15.90 23.86 17.17
CA ASP A 334 -14.89 24.52 18.01
C ASP A 334 -13.47 24.08 17.60
N VAL A 335 -13.34 22.79 17.27
CA VAL A 335 -12.09 22.12 16.93
C VAL A 335 -12.32 21.20 15.73
N ALA A 336 -11.34 21.13 14.83
CA ALA A 336 -11.32 20.13 13.77
C ALA A 336 -10.06 19.26 13.88
N LEU A 337 -10.25 17.97 13.65
CA LEU A 337 -9.24 16.93 13.69
C LEU A 337 -9.31 16.11 12.40
N ILE A 338 -8.20 16.01 11.67
CA ILE A 338 -8.09 15.16 10.47
C ILE A 338 -6.83 14.32 10.60
N ASN A 339 -6.96 13.02 10.47
CA ASN A 339 -5.81 12.12 10.45
C ASN A 339 -4.99 12.31 9.14
N SER A 340 -3.70 12.35 9.25
CA SER A 340 -2.78 12.67 8.15
C SER A 340 -2.91 11.69 6.98
N GLY A 341 -3.28 10.44 7.26
CA GLY A 341 -3.51 9.41 6.25
C GLY A 341 -4.66 9.73 5.28
N THR A 342 -5.60 10.60 5.68
CA THR A 342 -6.70 11.07 4.81
C THR A 342 -6.21 11.95 3.67
N LEU A 343 -5.09 12.66 3.88
CA LEU A 343 -4.50 13.59 2.91
C LEU A 343 -3.45 12.84 2.09
N ARG A 344 -3.79 12.47 0.88
CA ARG A 344 -2.87 11.81 -0.05
C ARG A 344 -2.87 12.53 -1.38
N LEU A 345 -1.74 13.11 -1.73
CA LEU A 345 -1.50 13.72 -3.03
C LEU A 345 -0.14 13.21 -3.52
N GLU A 346 -0.13 12.63 -4.70
CA GLU A 346 1.09 12.06 -5.31
C GLU A 346 1.95 13.11 -6.04
N LYS A 347 1.58 14.39 -5.91
CA LYS A 347 2.29 15.51 -6.52
C LYS A 347 2.19 16.75 -5.63
N VAL A 348 3.17 17.64 -5.74
CA VAL A 348 3.09 19.01 -5.18
C VAL A 348 2.14 19.84 -6.02
N ILE A 349 1.17 20.53 -5.40
CA ILE A 349 0.42 21.58 -6.09
C ILE A 349 1.31 22.83 -6.13
N PRO A 350 1.78 23.27 -7.30
CA PRO A 350 2.68 24.43 -7.38
C PRO A 350 1.97 25.73 -6.98
N SER A 351 2.74 26.76 -6.67
CA SER A 351 2.17 28.12 -6.54
C SER A 351 1.46 28.53 -7.82
N GLY A 352 0.31 29.17 -7.68
CA GLY A 352 -0.56 29.54 -8.79
C GLY A 352 -2.01 29.10 -8.61
N PRO A 353 -2.76 28.95 -9.71
CA PRO A 353 -4.15 28.52 -9.69
C PRO A 353 -4.31 27.10 -9.11
N ILE A 354 -5.35 26.91 -8.31
CA ILE A 354 -5.77 25.60 -7.78
C ILE A 354 -7.12 25.26 -8.40
N THR A 355 -7.24 24.06 -8.94
CA THR A 355 -8.46 23.58 -9.59
C THR A 355 -9.27 22.65 -8.68
N ASN A 356 -10.54 22.48 -9.04
CA ASN A 356 -11.39 21.46 -8.40
C ASN A 356 -10.81 20.04 -8.56
N HIS A 357 -10.11 19.75 -9.65
CA HIS A 357 -9.49 18.45 -9.86
C HIS A 357 -8.30 18.23 -8.92
N ASP A 358 -7.44 19.24 -8.71
CA ASP A 358 -6.33 19.15 -7.73
C ASP A 358 -6.84 18.87 -6.32
N LEU A 359 -7.96 19.48 -5.93
CA LEU A 359 -8.54 19.24 -4.61
C LEU A 359 -9.24 17.88 -4.49
N GLU A 360 -9.83 17.35 -5.56
CA GLU A 360 -10.38 15.98 -5.55
C GLU A 360 -9.28 14.91 -5.41
N GLU A 361 -8.10 15.15 -6.00
CA GLU A 361 -6.94 14.27 -5.88
C GLU A 361 -6.39 14.18 -4.46
N LEU A 362 -6.54 15.23 -3.65
CA LEU A 362 -6.11 15.25 -2.26
C LEU A 362 -6.88 14.25 -1.36
N PHE A 363 -8.09 13.84 -1.75
CA PHE A 363 -8.97 12.99 -0.95
C PHE A 363 -9.38 11.72 -1.71
N PRO A 364 -8.48 10.74 -1.88
CA PRO A 364 -8.74 9.58 -2.74
C PRO A 364 -9.64 8.49 -2.12
N PHE A 365 -9.91 8.54 -0.81
CA PHE A 365 -10.65 7.49 -0.09
C PHE A 365 -12.20 7.61 -0.14
N GLY A 366 -12.75 8.51 -0.93
CA GLY A 366 -14.19 8.62 -1.15
C GLY A 366 -14.96 8.98 0.12
N ASP A 367 -15.96 8.14 0.48
CA ASP A 367 -16.83 8.41 1.63
C ASP A 367 -16.12 8.35 2.99
N GLN A 368 -14.96 7.73 3.07
CA GLN A 368 -14.12 7.73 4.28
C GLN A 368 -13.57 9.12 4.60
N THR A 369 -13.55 10.03 3.64
CA THR A 369 -13.12 11.43 3.81
C THR A 369 -14.26 12.38 4.21
N ARG A 370 -15.45 11.86 4.51
CA ARG A 370 -16.54 12.64 5.11
C ARG A 370 -16.19 13.06 6.53
N VAL A 371 -16.87 14.10 7.01
CA VAL A 371 -16.60 14.70 8.32
C VAL A 371 -17.88 14.69 9.15
N VAL A 372 -17.80 14.16 10.37
CA VAL A 372 -18.90 14.18 11.36
C VAL A 372 -18.57 15.15 12.48
N THR A 373 -19.62 15.69 13.14
CA THR A 373 -19.47 16.58 14.28
C THR A 373 -20.17 16.01 15.50
N PHE A 374 -19.50 16.02 16.64
CA PHE A 374 -20.02 15.52 17.91
C PHE A 374 -19.33 16.22 19.10
N PRO A 375 -19.92 16.20 20.31
CA PRO A 375 -19.30 16.79 21.49
C PRO A 375 -18.27 15.83 22.12
N LEU A 376 -17.16 16.40 22.59
CA LEU A 376 -16.22 15.73 23.50
C LEU A 376 -16.01 16.56 24.76
N THR A 377 -15.75 15.89 25.89
CA THR A 377 -15.22 16.60 27.07
C THR A 377 -13.74 16.94 26.84
N GLY A 378 -13.25 18.00 27.52
CA GLY A 378 -11.82 18.35 27.43
C GLY A 378 -10.90 17.19 27.84
N ALA A 379 -11.29 16.42 28.86
CA ALA A 379 -10.58 15.22 29.27
C ALA A 379 -10.53 14.16 28.15
N ARG A 380 -11.62 14.00 27.43
CA ARG A 380 -11.70 13.04 26.33
C ARG A 380 -10.90 13.51 25.11
N LEU A 381 -11.01 14.78 24.76
CA LEU A 381 -10.23 15.39 23.69
C LEU A 381 -8.71 15.22 23.94
N ARG A 382 -8.27 15.45 25.19
CA ARG A 382 -6.87 15.23 25.55
C ARG A 382 -6.42 13.77 25.29
N ARG A 383 -7.26 12.77 25.63
CA ARG A 383 -6.95 11.36 25.34
C ARG A 383 -6.89 11.07 23.86
N VAL A 384 -7.73 11.68 23.03
CA VAL A 384 -7.70 11.57 21.57
C VAL A 384 -6.38 12.12 21.01
N LEU A 385 -5.95 13.28 21.48
CA LEU A 385 -4.66 13.87 21.06
C LEU A 385 -3.47 13.03 21.54
N GLU A 386 -3.54 12.50 22.76
CA GLU A 386 -2.51 11.60 23.31
C GLU A 386 -2.36 10.33 22.48
N HIS A 387 -3.47 9.75 22.00
CA HIS A 387 -3.45 8.62 21.07
C HIS A 387 -2.75 9.02 19.76
N GLY A 388 -3.07 10.17 19.17
CA GLY A 388 -2.49 10.67 17.92
C GLY A 388 -0.97 10.85 17.94
N VAL A 389 -0.39 11.03 19.13
CA VAL A 389 1.07 11.13 19.31
C VAL A 389 1.70 9.89 19.95
N SER A 390 0.94 8.79 20.13
CA SER A 390 1.45 7.54 20.69
C SER A 390 2.53 6.89 19.81
N ALA A 391 3.33 5.97 20.36
CA ALA A 391 4.42 5.34 19.62
C ALA A 391 3.96 4.53 18.40
N GLY A 392 2.74 3.94 18.47
CA GLY A 392 2.17 3.17 17.36
C GLY A 392 1.45 4.01 16.30
N VAL A 393 1.26 5.31 16.54
CA VAL A 393 0.50 6.21 15.65
C VAL A 393 1.37 7.31 15.05
N LEU A 394 2.31 7.85 15.84
CA LEU A 394 3.25 8.87 15.38
C LEU A 394 4.11 8.33 14.23
N GLY A 395 4.06 9.00 13.10
CA GLY A 395 4.75 8.58 11.87
C GLY A 395 3.87 7.75 10.93
N THR A 396 2.65 7.41 11.36
CA THR A 396 1.64 6.75 10.53
C THR A 396 0.58 7.73 10.05
N GLY A 397 -0.38 7.25 9.26
CA GLY A 397 -1.56 8.03 8.85
C GLY A 397 -2.43 8.53 10.00
N GLY A 398 -2.33 7.94 11.18
CA GLY A 398 -3.14 8.29 12.35
C GLY A 398 -2.75 9.58 13.07
N PHE A 399 -1.58 10.16 12.80
CA PHE A 399 -1.21 11.45 13.35
C PHE A 399 -2.23 12.54 12.98
N LEU A 400 -2.63 13.39 13.95
CA LEU A 400 -3.70 14.37 13.73
C LEU A 400 -3.17 15.74 13.32
N GLN A 401 -3.68 16.24 12.20
CA GLN A 401 -3.66 17.65 11.86
C GLN A 401 -4.85 18.32 12.57
N VAL A 402 -4.68 19.53 13.11
CA VAL A 402 -5.65 20.14 13.99
C VAL A 402 -5.97 21.60 13.64
N SER A 403 -7.20 22.04 13.96
CA SER A 403 -7.61 23.45 13.95
C SER A 403 -8.43 23.79 15.19
N GLY A 404 -8.32 25.04 15.65
CA GLY A 404 -9.06 25.56 16.80
C GLY A 404 -8.42 25.26 18.13
N LEU A 405 -7.30 24.53 18.17
CA LEU A 405 -6.53 24.27 19.39
C LEU A 405 -5.02 24.27 19.10
N SER A 406 -4.23 24.27 20.20
CA SER A 406 -2.79 24.03 20.14
C SER A 406 -2.35 23.17 21.32
N PHE A 407 -1.26 22.39 21.11
CA PHE A 407 -0.65 21.56 22.14
C PHE A 407 0.83 21.31 21.86
N THR A 408 1.54 20.90 22.90
CA THR A 408 2.94 20.45 22.81
C THR A 408 3.00 18.97 23.16
N PHE A 409 3.85 18.21 22.46
CA PHE A 409 4.12 16.82 22.80
C PHE A 409 5.62 16.51 22.77
N ASP A 410 6.02 15.49 23.51
CA ASP A 410 7.39 14.99 23.61
C ASP A 410 7.40 13.50 23.22
N PRO A 411 7.94 13.13 22.04
CA PRO A 411 7.98 11.76 21.59
C PRO A 411 8.93 10.86 22.41
N ALA A 412 9.84 11.44 23.19
CA ALA A 412 10.71 10.68 24.08
C ALA A 412 9.98 10.12 25.31
N ARG A 413 8.80 10.67 25.65
CA ARG A 413 8.00 10.19 26.76
C ARG A 413 7.24 8.90 26.39
N PRO A 414 6.89 8.09 27.39
CA PRO A 414 6.06 6.90 27.16
C PRO A 414 4.71 7.26 26.52
N SER A 415 4.19 6.38 25.66
CA SER A 415 2.83 6.51 25.12
C SER A 415 1.81 6.61 26.24
N GLY A 416 0.81 7.48 26.08
CA GLY A 416 -0.16 7.81 27.10
C GLY A 416 0.25 8.97 28.03
N ASN A 417 1.47 9.50 27.88
CA ASN A 417 1.98 10.65 28.63
C ASN A 417 2.89 11.57 27.81
N ARG A 418 2.64 11.64 26.49
CA ARG A 418 3.43 12.43 25.55
C ARG A 418 3.03 13.90 25.49
N LEU A 419 1.77 14.24 25.81
CA LEU A 419 1.35 15.63 25.84
C LEU A 419 2.01 16.38 27.01
N VAL A 420 2.59 17.54 26.69
CA VAL A 420 3.30 18.42 27.63
C VAL A 420 2.44 19.65 27.92
N GLY A 421 2.09 19.87 29.19
CA GLY A 421 1.28 21.01 29.60
C GLY A 421 -0.18 20.90 29.15
N ASP A 422 -0.80 22.07 28.95
CA ASP A 422 -2.21 22.17 28.61
C ASP A 422 -2.47 22.09 27.11
N VAL A 423 -3.59 21.48 26.73
CA VAL A 423 -4.20 21.73 25.43
C VAL A 423 -4.91 23.08 25.50
N ARG A 424 -4.69 23.97 24.54
CA ARG A 424 -5.19 25.34 24.58
C ARG A 424 -6.11 25.64 23.41
N ARG A 425 -7.14 26.44 23.67
CA ARG A 425 -8.06 26.99 22.68
C ARG A 425 -8.12 28.52 22.85
N GLY A 426 -7.79 29.27 21.81
CA GLY A 426 -7.74 30.74 21.90
C GLY A 426 -6.83 31.25 23.04
N GLY A 427 -5.71 30.57 23.31
CA GLY A 427 -4.78 30.92 24.40
C GLY A 427 -5.18 30.41 25.79
N ARG A 428 -6.44 29.95 26.00
CA ARG A 428 -6.91 29.41 27.28
C ARG A 428 -6.74 27.90 27.35
N ALA A 429 -6.37 27.38 28.52
CA ALA A 429 -6.37 25.94 28.76
C ALA A 429 -7.79 25.37 28.66
N ILE A 430 -7.95 24.24 28.01
CA ILE A 430 -9.20 23.47 27.96
C ILE A 430 -9.31 22.69 29.27
N ALA A 431 -10.36 22.99 30.08
CA ALA A 431 -10.61 22.27 31.31
C ALA A 431 -11.16 20.85 31.03
N PRO A 432 -10.90 19.87 31.91
CA PRO A 432 -11.36 18.49 31.71
C PRO A 432 -12.88 18.35 31.49
N GLY A 433 -13.69 19.23 32.10
CA GLY A 433 -15.15 19.24 32.01
C GLY A 433 -15.72 20.07 30.87
N ASP A 434 -14.89 20.83 30.12
CA ASP A 434 -15.36 21.65 29.01
C ASP A 434 -16.01 20.79 27.92
N SER A 435 -17.15 21.22 27.40
CA SER A 435 -17.81 20.59 26.27
C SER A 435 -17.32 21.25 24.98
N ILE A 436 -16.66 20.47 24.12
CA ILE A 436 -16.04 20.92 22.88
C ILE A 436 -16.73 20.25 21.70
N ARG A 437 -17.31 21.04 20.79
CA ARG A 437 -17.85 20.51 19.53
C ARG A 437 -16.69 20.22 18.56
N VAL A 438 -16.45 18.94 18.30
CA VAL A 438 -15.35 18.47 17.46
C VAL A 438 -15.87 18.06 16.09
N ALA A 439 -15.20 18.48 15.01
CA ALA A 439 -15.35 17.93 13.67
C ALA A 439 -14.22 16.92 13.42
N PHE A 440 -14.56 15.70 13.02
CA PHE A 440 -13.56 14.64 12.84
C PHE A 440 -13.86 13.81 11.59
N GLY A 441 -12.82 13.31 10.92
CA GLY A 441 -12.96 12.42 9.78
C GLY A 441 -13.71 11.14 10.13
N VAL A 442 -14.57 10.66 9.22
CA VAL A 442 -15.39 9.44 9.39
C VAL A 442 -14.53 8.20 9.62
N TYR A 443 -13.38 8.09 8.95
CA TYR A 443 -12.51 6.91 9.09
C TYR A 443 -12.05 6.69 10.55
N PRO A 444 -11.40 7.63 11.24
CA PRO A 444 -11.08 7.44 12.65
C PRO A 444 -12.30 7.50 13.58
N ALA A 445 -13.29 8.38 13.29
CA ALA A 445 -14.39 8.60 14.22
C ALA A 445 -15.42 7.46 14.24
N CYS A 446 -15.73 6.88 13.08
CA CYS A 446 -16.84 5.94 12.92
C CYS A 446 -16.40 4.50 12.64
N ARG A 447 -15.20 4.32 12.10
CA ARG A 447 -14.68 2.99 11.71
C ARG A 447 -13.55 2.50 12.62
N GLY A 448 -13.16 3.28 13.63
CA GLY A 448 -12.03 2.95 14.50
C GLY A 448 -10.68 2.96 13.78
N GLY A 449 -10.59 3.63 12.61
CA GLY A 449 -9.38 3.75 11.84
C GLY A 449 -8.21 4.30 12.66
N ASP A 450 -7.00 3.84 12.39
CA ASP A 450 -5.78 4.18 13.11
C ASP A 450 -5.87 3.91 14.63
N GLY A 451 -6.79 3.00 15.07
CA GLY A 451 -6.98 2.64 16.48
C GLY A 451 -7.77 3.64 17.32
N TYR A 452 -8.38 4.66 16.71
CA TYR A 452 -9.25 5.60 17.42
C TYR A 452 -10.55 4.93 17.86
N GLN A 453 -10.93 5.13 19.13
CA GLN A 453 -12.18 4.62 19.69
C GLN A 453 -13.01 5.80 20.22
N LEU A 454 -14.09 6.14 19.53
CA LEU A 454 -14.91 7.32 19.75
C LEU A 454 -16.41 6.96 19.89
N PRO A 455 -16.80 6.28 20.97
CA PRO A 455 -18.20 5.94 21.18
C PRO A 455 -19.12 7.18 21.22
N GLU A 456 -18.57 8.35 21.57
CA GLU A 456 -19.28 9.63 21.56
C GLU A 456 -19.74 10.06 20.15
N ALA A 457 -19.09 9.54 19.11
CA ALA A 457 -19.45 9.81 17.72
C ALA A 457 -20.63 8.96 17.21
N SER A 458 -21.11 7.96 17.97
CA SER A 458 -22.07 6.93 17.50
C SER A 458 -23.32 7.52 16.82
N ALA A 459 -23.95 8.54 17.42
CA ALA A 459 -25.13 9.20 16.85
C ALA A 459 -24.81 9.93 15.52
N ALA A 460 -23.65 10.58 15.43
CA ALA A 460 -23.19 11.25 14.22
C ALA A 460 -22.79 10.22 13.13
N CYS A 461 -22.21 9.11 13.52
CA CYS A 461 -21.83 8.02 12.62
C CYS A 461 -23.05 7.32 12.00
N ALA A 462 -24.18 7.23 12.70
CA ALA A 462 -25.42 6.72 12.12
C ALA A 462 -25.91 7.55 10.92
N GLN A 463 -25.46 8.79 10.79
CA GLN A 463 -25.80 9.71 9.71
C GLN A 463 -24.61 10.01 8.76
N GLN A 464 -23.52 9.24 8.86
CA GLN A 464 -22.29 9.51 8.10
C GLN A 464 -22.48 9.60 6.59
N ALA A 465 -23.44 8.90 6.01
CA ALA A 465 -23.72 8.92 4.58
C ALA A 465 -24.15 10.30 4.06
N SER A 466 -24.79 11.12 4.90
CA SER A 466 -25.20 12.49 4.61
C SER A 466 -24.20 13.55 5.08
N ALA A 467 -23.14 13.14 5.79
CA ALA A 467 -22.11 14.05 6.26
C ALA A 467 -21.35 14.70 5.09
N PRO A 468 -20.91 15.96 5.23
CA PRO A 468 -20.20 16.65 4.16
C PRO A 468 -18.86 15.98 3.85
N ARG A 469 -18.43 15.99 2.58
CA ARG A 469 -17.11 15.55 2.17
C ARG A 469 -16.09 16.64 2.51
N ALA A 470 -14.91 16.27 2.98
CA ALA A 470 -13.83 17.21 3.31
C ALA A 470 -13.44 18.08 2.10
N VAL A 471 -13.45 17.52 0.88
CA VAL A 471 -13.15 18.26 -0.35
C VAL A 471 -14.17 19.37 -0.62
N ASP A 472 -15.47 19.16 -0.39
CA ASP A 472 -16.49 20.17 -0.58
C ASP A 472 -16.37 21.31 0.45
N LEU A 473 -16.03 20.96 1.71
CA LEU A 473 -15.71 21.94 2.73
C LEU A 473 -14.50 22.79 2.34
N LEU A 474 -13.44 22.15 1.83
CA LEU A 474 -12.23 22.83 1.40
C LEU A 474 -12.50 23.78 0.20
N MET A 475 -13.25 23.33 -0.81
CA MET A 475 -13.62 24.17 -1.95
C MET A 475 -14.41 25.41 -1.53
N ARG A 476 -15.40 25.26 -0.63
CA ARG A 476 -16.19 26.40 -0.11
C ARG A 476 -15.32 27.35 0.70
N TYR A 477 -14.47 26.82 1.56
CA TYR A 477 -13.55 27.61 2.37
C TYR A 477 -12.60 28.46 1.50
N ILE A 478 -11.98 27.85 0.49
CA ILE A 478 -11.06 28.57 -0.42
C ILE A 478 -11.82 29.66 -1.19
N SER A 479 -12.92 29.32 -1.86
CA SER A 479 -13.64 30.27 -2.71
C SER A 479 -14.43 31.34 -1.94
N GLY A 480 -14.93 30.99 -0.74
CA GLY A 480 -15.73 31.87 0.11
C GLY A 480 -14.88 32.54 1.19
N SER A 481 -14.54 31.83 2.26
CA SER A 481 -13.91 32.41 3.45
C SER A 481 -12.53 33.02 3.20
N LEU A 482 -11.75 32.46 2.26
CA LEU A 482 -10.43 32.99 1.88
C LEU A 482 -10.49 33.94 0.66
N GLY A 483 -11.66 34.18 0.07
CA GLY A 483 -11.77 35.00 -1.14
C GLY A 483 -10.94 34.49 -2.32
N GLY A 484 -10.71 33.19 -2.41
CA GLY A 484 -9.94 32.54 -3.48
C GLY A 484 -8.42 32.57 -3.30
N ARG A 485 -7.87 33.03 -2.17
CA ARG A 485 -6.42 33.16 -1.98
C ARG A 485 -5.94 32.42 -0.73
N ILE A 486 -5.03 31.49 -0.94
CA ILE A 486 -4.39 30.75 0.14
C ILE A 486 -3.06 31.44 0.47
N GLU A 487 -2.90 31.79 1.73
CA GLU A 487 -1.68 32.36 2.29
C GLU A 487 -1.11 31.46 3.38
N THR A 488 0.17 31.64 3.72
CA THR A 488 0.84 30.86 4.76
C THR A 488 0.16 31.10 6.12
N PRO A 489 -0.27 30.04 6.85
CA PRO A 489 -0.73 30.18 8.23
C PRO A 489 0.39 30.74 9.13
N LYS A 490 0.04 31.66 10.03
CA LYS A 490 1.04 32.41 10.83
C LYS A 490 1.38 31.74 12.18
N ASN A 491 0.70 30.67 12.61
CA ASN A 491 0.84 30.12 13.98
C ASN A 491 1.05 28.62 13.94
N SER A 492 2.03 28.14 14.73
CA SER A 492 2.23 26.72 15.01
C SER A 492 1.18 26.24 16.03
N ARG A 493 0.51 25.12 15.71
CA ARG A 493 -0.56 24.52 16.52
C ARG A 493 -0.08 23.28 17.25
N VAL A 494 0.85 22.56 16.65
CA VAL A 494 1.42 21.32 17.17
C VAL A 494 2.93 21.49 17.31
N VAL A 495 3.41 21.50 18.54
CA VAL A 495 4.83 21.72 18.83
C VAL A 495 5.43 20.42 19.38
N GLN A 496 6.53 19.97 18.77
CA GLN A 496 7.32 18.87 19.29
C GLN A 496 8.39 19.44 20.25
N ALA A 497 8.40 18.99 21.50
CA ALA A 497 9.42 19.40 22.47
C ALA A 497 10.82 18.95 22.00
N GLY A 498 11.80 19.82 22.14
CA GLY A 498 13.18 19.54 21.70
C GLY A 498 13.46 19.78 20.21
N HIS A 499 12.45 20.08 19.38
CA HIS A 499 12.65 20.59 18.01
C HIS A 499 12.45 22.10 17.99
N THR A 500 13.49 22.86 17.74
CA THR A 500 13.35 24.25 17.29
C THR A 500 12.93 24.18 15.83
N ASN A 501 11.68 24.55 15.53
CA ASN A 501 11.24 24.74 14.14
C ASN A 501 12.21 25.73 13.48
N PRO A 502 12.87 25.38 12.38
CA PRO A 502 13.51 26.40 11.55
C PRO A 502 12.40 27.25 10.96
N GLY A 503 12.37 28.54 11.29
CA GLY A 503 11.40 29.54 10.89
C GLY A 503 11.33 29.77 9.38
#